data_ecb9d483259567ebabd22e56e023c510
#
_entry.id   ecb9d483259567ebabd22e56e023c510
#
_cell.length_a   1.000
_cell.length_b   1.000
_cell.length_c   1.000
_cell.angle_alpha   90.00
_cell.angle_beta   90.00
_cell.angle_gamma   90.00
#
_symmetry.space_group_name_H-M   'P 1'
#
loop_
_entity.id
_entity.type
_entity.pdbx_description
1 polymer ?
#
loop_
_entity_poly.entity_id
_entity_poly.type
_entity_poly.pdbx_seq_one_letter_code
_entity_poly.pdbx_strand_id
1 'polypeptide(L)'
;MKMKTKILASVAMIAGLLAMGSPLFAHHGDAAYAATPLVLKGCVVTEFDWMNPHSLIKFDYKNDKGVLQHWTMEIGSPPSMALLGWSRTTLHYGDVITAYVYQSKTGALVGRTNKVILADGTVLADRDESTPSRYGDEKK
;
A
#
# COMPACT_ATOMS: atom_id res chain seq x y z
N MET A 1 6.68 49.56 -31.67
CA MET A 1 7.76 48.71 -31.13
C MET A 1 7.48 48.24 -29.70
N LYS A 2 6.99 49.07 -28.81
CA LYS A 2 6.74 48.72 -27.39
C LYS A 2 5.69 47.57 -27.16
N MET A 3 4.70 47.42 -28.06
CA MET A 3 3.64 46.43 -27.93
C MET A 3 4.11 45.00 -28.32
N LYS A 4 4.93 44.86 -29.34
CA LYS A 4 5.51 43.59 -29.79
C LYS A 4 6.46 42.99 -28.74
N THR A 5 7.22 43.82 -28.05
CA THR A 5 8.15 43.42 -27.00
C THR A 5 7.40 42.87 -25.75
N LYS A 6 6.26 43.49 -25.41
CA LYS A 6 5.42 43.04 -24.28
C LYS A 6 4.77 41.72 -24.58
N ILE A 7 4.32 41.46 -25.81
CA ILE A 7 3.72 40.19 -26.22
C ILE A 7 4.77 39.05 -26.20
N LEU A 8 5.98 39.31 -26.69
CA LEU A 8 7.08 38.36 -26.65
C LEU A 8 7.51 38.01 -25.23
N ALA A 9 7.55 38.99 -24.33
CA ALA A 9 7.87 38.77 -22.91
C ALA A 9 6.77 37.93 -22.21
N SER A 10 5.50 38.17 -22.52
CA SER A 10 4.38 37.43 -21.96
C SER A 10 4.36 35.96 -22.46
N VAL A 11 4.64 35.72 -23.74
CA VAL A 11 4.73 34.36 -24.34
C VAL A 11 5.91 33.60 -23.73
N ALA A 12 7.06 34.26 -23.55
CA ALA A 12 8.24 33.61 -22.90
C ALA A 12 7.96 33.23 -21.44
N MET A 13 7.21 34.07 -20.70
CA MET A 13 6.84 33.82 -19.33
C MET A 13 5.86 32.63 -19.20
N ILE A 14 4.87 32.51 -20.11
CA ILE A 14 3.93 31.40 -20.15
C ILE A 14 4.64 30.10 -20.56
N ALA A 15 5.55 30.17 -21.54
CA ALA A 15 6.34 29.01 -21.94
C ALA A 15 7.27 28.51 -20.83
N GLY A 16 7.85 29.44 -20.03
CA GLY A 16 8.68 29.11 -18.87
C GLY A 16 7.87 28.44 -17.75
N LEU A 17 6.64 28.86 -17.49
CA LEU A 17 5.75 28.25 -16.50
C LEU A 17 5.28 26.84 -16.92
N LEU A 18 5.07 26.60 -18.21
CA LEU A 18 4.73 25.27 -18.74
C LEU A 18 5.92 24.30 -18.73
N ALA A 19 7.16 24.80 -18.83
CA ALA A 19 8.35 23.96 -18.73
C ALA A 19 8.70 23.55 -17.29
N MET A 20 8.17 24.24 -16.28
CA MET A 20 8.35 23.87 -14.85
C MET A 20 7.33 22.84 -14.37
N GLY A 21 6.35 22.47 -15.18
CA GLY A 21 5.47 21.35 -14.95
C GLY A 21 6.21 20.04 -15.19
N SER A 22 7.22 19.72 -14.36
CA SER A 22 7.71 18.35 -14.30
C SER A 22 6.52 17.44 -13.96
N PRO A 23 6.20 16.44 -14.77
CA PRO A 23 5.23 15.44 -14.33
C PRO A 23 5.81 14.83 -13.07
N LEU A 24 5.26 15.18 -11.93
CA LEU A 24 5.41 14.44 -10.70
C LEU A 24 4.80 13.07 -10.98
N PHE A 25 5.62 12.17 -11.51
CA PHE A 25 5.26 10.78 -11.63
C PHE A 25 5.11 10.24 -10.21
N ALA A 26 3.89 10.31 -9.70
CA ALA A 26 3.47 9.63 -8.48
C ALA A 26 3.40 8.11 -8.72
N HIS A 27 4.38 7.54 -9.43
CA HIS A 27 4.52 6.10 -9.63
C HIS A 27 5.35 5.44 -8.53
N HIS A 28 5.53 6.10 -7.39
CA HIS A 28 6.33 5.55 -6.29
C HIS A 28 5.59 4.51 -5.42
N GLY A 29 4.28 4.30 -5.63
CA GLY A 29 3.50 3.41 -4.77
C GLY A 29 4.03 1.96 -4.76
N ASP A 30 4.14 1.34 -5.93
CA ASP A 30 4.38 -0.11 -6.02
C ASP A 30 5.87 -0.48 -6.11
N ALA A 31 6.70 0.39 -6.73
CA ALA A 31 8.14 0.17 -6.85
C ALA A 31 8.89 0.14 -5.50
N ALA A 32 8.29 0.70 -4.43
CA ALA A 32 8.87 0.74 -3.09
C ALA A 32 8.76 -0.58 -2.32
N TYR A 33 7.95 -1.55 -2.82
CA TYR A 33 7.67 -2.81 -2.16
C TYR A 33 8.26 -4.01 -2.90
N ALA A 34 8.48 -5.11 -2.19
CA ALA A 34 8.94 -6.37 -2.76
C ALA A 34 7.92 -6.91 -3.78
N ALA A 35 8.39 -7.59 -4.83
CA ALA A 35 7.51 -8.18 -5.84
C ALA A 35 6.79 -9.46 -5.34
N THR A 36 7.40 -10.15 -4.38
CA THR A 36 6.84 -11.38 -3.78
C THR A 36 6.48 -11.10 -2.32
N PRO A 37 5.28 -11.51 -1.87
CA PRO A 37 4.89 -11.31 -0.48
C PRO A 37 5.64 -12.25 0.46
N LEU A 38 6.01 -11.74 1.63
CA LEU A 38 6.40 -12.55 2.77
C LEU A 38 5.16 -13.20 3.38
N VAL A 39 5.31 -14.41 3.89
CA VAL A 39 4.27 -15.12 4.62
C VAL A 39 4.64 -15.16 6.10
N LEU A 40 3.94 -14.37 6.90
CA LEU A 40 4.15 -14.27 8.34
C LEU A 40 3.01 -15.00 9.06
N LYS A 41 3.34 -16.12 9.73
CA LYS A 41 2.35 -16.96 10.42
C LYS A 41 2.34 -16.68 11.92
N GLY A 42 1.15 -16.76 12.52
CA GLY A 42 1.00 -16.54 13.95
C GLY A 42 1.16 -15.08 14.36
N CYS A 43 0.80 -14.15 13.47
CA CYS A 43 0.78 -12.74 13.78
C CYS A 43 -0.37 -12.44 14.74
N VAL A 44 -0.12 -11.65 15.78
CA VAL A 44 -1.13 -11.23 16.75
C VAL A 44 -1.51 -9.78 16.45
N VAL A 45 -2.76 -9.54 16.07
CA VAL A 45 -3.28 -8.20 15.77
C VAL A 45 -3.23 -7.33 17.03
N THR A 46 -2.60 -6.17 16.92
CA THR A 46 -2.52 -5.18 17.99
C THR A 46 -3.43 -3.98 17.74
N GLU A 47 -3.74 -3.68 16.48
CA GLU A 47 -4.62 -2.58 16.12
C GLU A 47 -5.14 -2.76 14.69
N PHE A 48 -6.38 -2.38 14.44
CA PHE A 48 -6.98 -2.32 13.11
C PHE A 48 -7.63 -0.96 12.88
N ASP A 49 -6.95 -0.09 12.14
CA ASP A 49 -7.39 1.26 11.81
C ASP A 49 -8.22 1.24 10.52
N TRP A 50 -9.55 1.27 10.67
CA TRP A 50 -10.47 1.33 9.55
C TRP A 50 -10.72 2.78 9.12
N MET A 51 -9.88 3.32 8.24
CA MET A 51 -9.80 4.74 7.92
C MET A 51 -9.53 5.04 6.45
N ASN A 52 -9.87 6.25 6.01
CA ASN A 52 -9.48 6.80 4.71
C ASN A 52 -8.13 7.54 4.81
N PRO A 53 -7.32 7.58 3.75
CA PRO A 53 -7.53 6.96 2.43
C PRO A 53 -7.21 5.46 2.41
N HIS A 54 -6.46 4.95 3.38
CA HIS A 54 -6.08 3.53 3.49
C HIS A 54 -6.22 3.07 4.93
N SER A 55 -6.72 1.85 5.11
CA SER A 55 -6.78 1.22 6.42
C SER A 55 -5.46 0.54 6.76
N LEU A 56 -5.17 0.40 8.05
CA LEU A 56 -3.92 -0.17 8.54
C LEU A 56 -4.18 -1.34 9.47
N ILE A 57 -3.39 -2.39 9.31
CA ILE A 57 -3.35 -3.54 10.22
C ILE A 57 -1.99 -3.52 10.91
N LYS A 58 -1.99 -3.37 12.23
CA LYS A 58 -0.79 -3.47 13.07
C LYS A 58 -0.81 -4.80 13.79
N PHE A 59 0.33 -5.46 13.83
CA PHE A 59 0.45 -6.77 14.46
C PHE A 59 1.84 -7.04 14.96
N ASP A 60 1.93 -7.92 15.93
CA ASP A 60 3.16 -8.48 16.46
C ASP A 60 3.46 -9.81 15.78
N TYR A 61 4.70 -9.98 15.35
CA TYR A 61 5.21 -11.21 14.77
C TYR A 61 6.51 -11.63 15.45
N LYS A 62 6.60 -12.88 15.86
CA LYS A 62 7.84 -13.44 16.39
C LYS A 62 8.58 -14.18 15.28
N ASN A 63 9.74 -13.66 14.89
CA ASN A 63 10.52 -14.25 13.80
C ASN A 63 11.18 -15.58 14.21
N ASP A 64 11.82 -16.26 13.26
CA ASP A 64 12.46 -17.56 13.48
C ASP A 64 13.58 -17.54 14.51
N LYS A 65 14.14 -16.36 14.84
CA LYS A 65 15.13 -16.15 15.90
C LYS A 65 14.49 -15.86 17.25
N GLY A 66 13.17 -15.87 17.34
CA GLY A 66 12.42 -15.57 18.56
C GLY A 66 12.31 -14.07 18.88
N VAL A 67 12.72 -13.19 17.97
CA VAL A 67 12.66 -11.74 18.15
C VAL A 67 11.25 -11.25 17.82
N LEU A 68 10.66 -10.49 18.74
CA LEU A 68 9.38 -9.84 18.52
C LEU A 68 9.56 -8.64 17.57
N GLN A 69 8.73 -8.57 16.56
CA GLN A 69 8.70 -7.52 15.55
C GLN A 69 7.31 -6.89 15.50
N HIS A 70 7.26 -5.56 15.48
CA HIS A 70 6.03 -4.79 15.33
C HIS A 70 5.86 -4.38 13.88
N TRP A 71 4.85 -4.94 13.23
CA TRP A 71 4.57 -4.72 11.81
C TRP A 71 3.38 -3.80 11.61
N THR A 72 3.43 -3.04 10.53
CA THR A 72 2.26 -2.31 9.99
C THR A 72 2.10 -2.66 8.53
N MET A 73 0.92 -3.11 8.14
CA MET A 73 0.60 -3.31 6.73
C MET A 73 -0.65 -2.51 6.34
N GLU A 74 -0.61 -1.99 5.12
CA GLU A 74 -1.64 -1.16 4.54
C GLU A 74 -2.56 -2.00 3.66
N ILE A 75 -3.87 -1.77 3.77
CA ILE A 75 -4.91 -2.25 2.86
C ILE A 75 -5.61 -1.06 2.20
N GLY A 76 -6.49 -1.33 1.26
CA GLY A 76 -7.25 -0.29 0.57
C GLY A 76 -8.14 0.55 1.47
N SER A 77 -8.85 1.48 0.85
CA SER A 77 -9.83 2.33 1.55
C SER A 77 -11.04 1.52 2.04
N PRO A 78 -11.71 1.95 3.12
CA PRO A 78 -12.91 1.27 3.62
C PRO A 78 -13.95 0.94 2.56
N PRO A 79 -14.34 1.85 1.64
CA PRO A 79 -15.30 1.51 0.59
C PRO A 79 -14.84 0.40 -0.34
N SER A 80 -13.55 0.39 -0.72
CA SER A 80 -12.99 -0.64 -1.60
C SER A 80 -12.91 -1.99 -0.89
N MET A 81 -12.48 -1.98 0.37
CA MET A 81 -12.33 -3.19 1.17
C MET A 81 -13.67 -3.83 1.53
N ALA A 82 -14.72 -3.03 1.75
CA ALA A 82 -16.05 -3.55 2.01
C ALA A 82 -16.59 -4.41 0.85
N LEU A 83 -16.24 -4.09 -0.40
CA LEU A 83 -16.59 -4.90 -1.57
C LEU A 83 -15.89 -6.27 -1.58
N LEU A 84 -14.78 -6.40 -0.85
CA LEU A 84 -13.99 -7.62 -0.72
C LEU A 84 -14.27 -8.38 0.59
N GLY A 85 -15.33 -8.01 1.30
CA GLY A 85 -15.77 -8.69 2.51
C GLY A 85 -15.16 -8.18 3.81
N TRP A 86 -14.36 -7.11 3.76
CA TRP A 86 -13.83 -6.47 4.96
C TRP A 86 -14.85 -5.53 5.60
N SER A 87 -14.74 -5.36 6.89
CA SER A 87 -15.53 -4.40 7.67
C SER A 87 -14.70 -3.85 8.83
N ARG A 88 -15.19 -2.83 9.48
CA ARG A 88 -14.56 -2.27 10.70
C ARG A 88 -14.35 -3.31 11.80
N THR A 89 -15.13 -4.37 11.81
CA THR A 89 -15.09 -5.43 12.82
C THR A 89 -14.46 -6.73 12.32
N THR A 90 -13.74 -6.67 11.19
CA THR A 90 -13.09 -7.86 10.61
C THR A 90 -11.94 -8.37 11.49
N LEU A 91 -11.17 -7.46 12.08
CA LEU A 91 -10.06 -7.80 12.97
C LEU A 91 -10.21 -7.09 14.31
N HIS A 92 -9.83 -7.80 15.37
CA HIS A 92 -9.83 -7.29 16.73
C HIS A 92 -8.44 -7.48 17.36
N TYR A 93 -8.18 -6.72 18.42
CA TYR A 93 -6.99 -6.91 19.23
C TYR A 93 -6.90 -8.37 19.73
N GLY A 94 -5.74 -8.99 19.56
CA GLY A 94 -5.49 -10.35 19.98
C GLY A 94 -5.85 -11.43 18.94
N ASP A 95 -6.49 -11.09 17.82
CA ASP A 95 -6.72 -12.05 16.75
C ASP A 95 -5.40 -12.59 16.21
N VAL A 96 -5.36 -13.90 15.96
CA VAL A 96 -4.19 -14.55 15.36
C VAL A 96 -4.44 -14.74 13.89
N ILE A 97 -3.53 -14.20 13.06
CA ILE A 97 -3.65 -14.23 11.60
C ILE A 97 -2.39 -14.77 10.93
N THR A 98 -2.52 -15.19 9.68
CA THR A 98 -1.40 -15.31 8.75
C THR A 98 -1.45 -14.13 7.80
N ALA A 99 -0.40 -13.31 7.79
CA ALA A 99 -0.28 -12.14 6.93
C ALA A 99 0.59 -12.44 5.71
N TYR A 100 0.09 -12.10 4.53
CA TYR A 100 0.84 -12.07 3.29
C TYR A 100 1.13 -10.61 2.96
N VAL A 101 2.38 -10.19 3.11
CA VAL A 101 2.78 -8.77 3.05
C VAL A 101 3.90 -8.52 2.05
N TYR A 102 3.69 -7.59 1.13
CA TYR A 102 4.73 -7.05 0.28
C TYR A 102 5.56 -6.05 1.10
N GLN A 103 6.68 -6.50 1.64
CA GLN A 103 7.52 -5.67 2.50
C GLN A 103 8.13 -4.50 1.74
N SER A 104 8.33 -3.37 2.42
CA SER A 104 9.14 -2.26 1.92
C SER A 104 10.55 -2.72 1.58
N LYS A 105 11.06 -2.32 0.41
CA LYS A 105 12.43 -2.60 -0.03
C LYS A 105 13.51 -1.96 0.86
N THR A 106 13.13 -1.01 1.71
CA THR A 106 14.06 -0.44 2.70
C THR A 106 14.38 -1.40 3.85
N GLY A 107 13.66 -2.52 3.95
CA GLY A 107 13.76 -3.46 5.05
C GLY A 107 12.98 -3.06 6.30
N ALA A 108 12.27 -1.93 6.28
CA ALA A 108 11.36 -1.54 7.36
C ALA A 108 10.26 -2.59 7.55
N LEU A 109 9.75 -2.72 8.79
CA LEU A 109 8.68 -3.64 9.15
C LEU A 109 7.30 -3.04 8.77
N VAL A 110 7.22 -2.58 7.54
CA VAL A 110 6.00 -2.03 6.93
C VAL A 110 5.81 -2.64 5.55
N GLY A 111 4.57 -2.73 5.11
CA GLY A 111 4.28 -3.27 3.79
C GLY A 111 2.86 -3.05 3.32
N ARG A 112 2.57 -3.55 2.12
CA ARG A 112 1.22 -3.61 1.57
C ARG A 112 0.68 -5.02 1.68
N THR A 113 -0.59 -5.12 1.96
CA THR A 113 -1.25 -6.42 2.10
C THR A 113 -1.46 -7.07 0.74
N ASN A 114 -1.16 -8.35 0.65
CA ASN A 114 -1.68 -9.20 -0.41
C ASN A 114 -3.00 -9.82 0.06
N LYS A 115 -2.96 -10.55 1.17
CA LYS A 115 -4.12 -11.16 1.84
C LYS A 115 -3.83 -11.44 3.31
N VAL A 116 -4.89 -11.70 4.03
CA VAL A 116 -4.87 -12.19 5.41
C VAL A 116 -5.65 -13.49 5.48
N ILE A 117 -5.16 -14.47 6.24
CA ILE A 117 -5.92 -15.67 6.58
C ILE A 117 -6.23 -15.60 8.07
N LEU A 118 -7.51 -15.65 8.41
CA LEU A 118 -8.01 -15.65 9.78
C LEU A 118 -7.83 -17.02 10.42
N ALA A 119 -7.99 -17.11 11.75
CA ALA A 119 -7.83 -18.35 12.50
C ALA A 119 -8.81 -19.46 12.07
N ASP A 120 -10.00 -19.08 11.57
CA ASP A 120 -11.00 -20.01 11.03
C ASP A 120 -10.74 -20.46 9.59
N GLY A 121 -9.66 -19.97 8.96
CA GLY A 121 -9.29 -20.24 7.57
C GLY A 121 -9.90 -19.31 6.54
N THR A 122 -10.71 -18.34 6.95
CA THR A 122 -11.25 -17.31 6.04
C THR A 122 -10.11 -16.52 5.41
N VAL A 123 -10.15 -16.39 4.08
CA VAL A 123 -9.17 -15.62 3.31
C VAL A 123 -9.77 -14.28 2.91
N LEU A 124 -9.08 -13.20 3.26
CA LEU A 124 -9.46 -11.83 2.93
C LEU A 124 -8.34 -11.17 2.14
N ALA A 125 -8.59 -10.86 0.88
CA ALA A 125 -7.63 -10.24 -0.03
C ALA A 125 -7.74 -8.70 0.00
N ASP A 126 -6.65 -8.02 -0.37
CA ASP A 126 -6.62 -6.56 -0.58
C ASP A 126 -7.19 -6.16 -1.96
N ARG A 127 -7.45 -7.13 -2.83
CA ARG A 127 -8.01 -6.93 -4.17
C ARG A 127 -8.69 -8.20 -4.65
N ASP A 128 -9.52 -8.05 -5.67
CA ASP A 128 -10.08 -9.17 -6.42
C ASP A 128 -8.94 -9.95 -7.10
N GLU A 129 -8.89 -11.27 -6.91
CA GLU A 129 -7.88 -12.16 -7.52
C GLU A 129 -7.93 -12.15 -9.06
N SER A 130 -9.05 -11.73 -9.65
CA SER A 130 -9.19 -11.52 -11.10
C SER A 130 -8.45 -10.27 -11.61
N THR A 131 -8.05 -9.36 -10.72
CA THR A 131 -7.32 -8.15 -11.09
C THR A 131 -5.83 -8.47 -11.22
N PRO A 132 -5.17 -8.15 -12.37
CA PRO A 132 -3.74 -8.39 -12.54
C PRO A 132 -2.91 -7.79 -11.40
N SER A 133 -1.85 -8.50 -11.02
CA SER A 133 -0.94 -8.03 -9.97
C SER A 133 -0.34 -6.67 -10.33
N ARG A 134 -0.39 -5.72 -9.41
CA ARG A 134 0.30 -4.43 -9.56
C ARG A 134 1.82 -4.56 -9.40
N TYR A 135 2.28 -5.69 -8.89
CA TYR A 135 3.68 -5.92 -8.51
C TYR A 135 4.45 -6.76 -9.53
N GLY A 136 3.90 -6.91 -10.75
CA GLY A 136 4.53 -7.64 -11.83
C GLY A 136 4.58 -9.15 -11.54
N ASP A 137 3.57 -9.87 -11.99
CA ASP A 137 3.69 -11.31 -12.14
C ASP A 137 4.68 -11.55 -13.28
N GLU A 138 5.96 -11.72 -12.97
CA GLU A 138 6.87 -12.34 -13.93
C GLU A 138 6.33 -13.76 -14.18
N LYS A 139 5.68 -13.91 -15.34
CA LYS A 139 5.36 -15.21 -15.86
C LYS A 139 6.66 -15.99 -16.02
N LYS A 140 6.82 -17.05 -15.22
CA LYS A 140 7.74 -18.12 -15.55
C LYS A 140 7.25 -18.86 -16.78
#